data_acc1c19459ded33a4e1d0af998cd5c93
#
_entry.id   acc1c19459ded33a4e1d0af998cd5c93
#
_cell.length_a   1.000
_cell.length_b   1.000
_cell.length_c   1.000
_cell.angle_alpha   90.00
_cell.angle_beta   90.00
_cell.angle_gamma   90.00
#
_symmetry.space_group_name_H-M   'P 1'
#
loop_
_entity.id
_entity.type
_entity.pdbx_description
1 polymer ?
#
loop_
_entity_poly.entity_id
_entity_poly.type
_entity_poly.pdbx_seq_one_letter_code
_entity_poly.pdbx_strand_id
1 'polypeptide(L)'
;VKFAEERMIPVAETIAGKGAFVHDHPFYVGAIGIEGTDAAKELAESADVVIAVGTRLQDFTTGSWTTFRYDAKFININTARFDARKHFSNPIVGDALECLEELNSRLEGWVCDASRIDEARKLYSDWNEAIDKGQAPTNASFPSYAQVIAVVNKHAKPTDTMVTAAGGLPGETIKNWRVKASNTFDCEFGFSCMGYEIAGAWGHAMAMNG
;
A
#
# COMPACT_ATOMS: atom_id res chain seq x y z
N VAL A 1 7.84 -8.17 -4.61
CA VAL A 1 9.15 -7.53 -4.45
C VAL A 1 9.99 -7.81 -5.69
N LYS A 2 10.49 -9.04 -5.91
CA LYS A 2 11.41 -9.42 -7.00
C LYS A 2 11.03 -8.87 -8.38
N PHE A 3 9.77 -9.00 -8.80
CA PHE A 3 9.29 -8.49 -10.08
C PHE A 3 9.49 -6.96 -10.21
N ALA A 4 9.17 -6.21 -9.16
CA ALA A 4 9.33 -4.76 -9.14
C ALA A 4 10.80 -4.35 -9.25
N GLU A 5 11.67 -5.04 -8.52
CA GLU A 5 13.12 -4.78 -8.53
C GLU A 5 13.75 -5.09 -9.89
N GLU A 6 13.46 -6.27 -10.45
CA GLU A 6 14.03 -6.70 -11.74
C GLU A 6 13.51 -5.88 -12.93
N ARG A 7 12.31 -5.32 -12.82
CA ARG A 7 11.68 -4.51 -13.88
C ARG A 7 11.71 -3.01 -13.62
N MET A 8 12.31 -2.57 -12.51
CA MET A 8 12.43 -1.16 -12.14
C MET A 8 11.07 -0.45 -12.06
N ILE A 9 10.06 -1.10 -11.42
CA ILE A 9 8.69 -0.59 -11.34
C ILE A 9 8.39 -0.11 -9.92
N PRO A 10 7.96 1.16 -9.72
CA PRO A 10 7.51 1.63 -8.41
C PRO A 10 6.24 0.90 -7.97
N VAL A 11 6.10 0.69 -6.66
CA VAL A 11 4.99 -0.09 -6.08
C VAL A 11 4.24 0.71 -5.03
N ALA A 12 2.92 0.76 -5.20
CA ALA A 12 1.98 1.21 -4.18
C ALA A 12 1.17 0.02 -3.64
N GLU A 13 0.84 0.05 -2.36
CA GLU A 13 -0.06 -0.92 -1.72
C GLU A 13 -1.48 -0.38 -1.65
N THR A 14 -2.47 -1.26 -1.68
CA THR A 14 -3.83 -0.87 -1.28
C THR A 14 -3.92 -0.77 0.24
N ILE A 15 -5.00 -0.18 0.78
CA ILE A 15 -5.23 -0.09 2.23
C ILE A 15 -5.11 -1.48 2.88
N ALA A 16 -5.83 -2.47 2.35
CA ALA A 16 -5.80 -3.84 2.86
C ALA A 16 -4.54 -4.63 2.48
N GLY A 17 -3.73 -4.12 1.56
CA GLY A 17 -2.47 -4.71 1.15
C GLY A 17 -1.25 -4.14 1.87
N LYS A 18 -1.45 -3.15 2.74
CA LYS A 18 -0.36 -2.54 3.51
C LYS A 18 0.37 -3.60 4.34
N GLY A 19 1.69 -3.56 4.25
CA GLY A 19 2.57 -4.52 4.93
C GLY A 19 3.17 -5.59 4.01
N ALA A 20 2.86 -5.58 2.73
CA ALA A 20 3.58 -6.42 1.76
C ALA A 20 5.01 -5.91 1.52
N PHE A 21 5.21 -4.59 1.64
CA PHE A 21 6.51 -3.94 1.57
C PHE A 21 6.91 -3.32 2.92
N VAL A 22 8.20 -3.31 3.21
CA VAL A 22 8.76 -2.48 4.28
C VAL A 22 8.80 -1.02 3.84
N HIS A 23 8.63 -0.09 4.79
CA HIS A 23 8.45 1.33 4.48
C HIS A 23 9.64 2.00 3.79
N ASP A 24 10.84 1.49 3.98
CA ASP A 24 12.10 2.00 3.42
C ASP A 24 12.55 1.27 2.15
N HIS A 25 11.70 0.40 1.60
CA HIS A 25 12.02 -0.30 0.36
C HIS A 25 12.17 0.68 -0.81
N PRO A 26 13.24 0.60 -1.63
CA PRO A 26 13.56 1.62 -2.64
C PRO A 26 12.54 1.80 -3.76
N PHE A 27 11.61 0.87 -3.94
CA PHE A 27 10.55 0.91 -4.95
C PHE A 27 9.17 1.22 -4.34
N TYR A 28 9.07 1.34 -3.02
CA TYR A 28 7.83 1.59 -2.33
C TYR A 28 7.47 3.08 -2.30
N VAL A 29 6.21 3.40 -2.53
CA VAL A 29 5.69 4.78 -2.52
C VAL A 29 4.50 4.98 -1.59
N GLY A 30 4.23 4.01 -0.73
CA GLY A 30 3.12 4.08 0.22
C GLY A 30 1.83 3.46 -0.29
N ALA A 31 0.75 3.71 0.44
CA ALA A 31 -0.57 3.22 0.08
C ALA A 31 -1.22 4.12 -0.99
N ILE A 32 -2.02 3.51 -1.88
CA ILE A 32 -2.83 4.21 -2.88
C ILE A 32 -4.29 4.27 -2.45
N GLY A 33 -4.98 5.31 -2.86
CA GLY A 33 -6.40 5.52 -2.63
C GLY A 33 -6.69 6.72 -1.72
N ILE A 34 -7.92 6.83 -1.23
CA ILE A 34 -8.41 7.99 -0.47
C ILE A 34 -7.58 8.23 0.80
N GLU A 35 -7.19 7.16 1.49
CA GLU A 35 -6.32 7.20 2.67
C GLU A 35 -4.85 6.93 2.32
N GLY A 36 -4.46 7.10 1.06
CA GLY A 36 -3.13 6.84 0.58
C GLY A 36 -2.15 8.00 0.78
N THR A 37 -0.96 7.84 0.21
CA THR A 37 0.09 8.86 0.19
C THR A 37 -0.06 9.74 -1.05
N ASP A 38 0.33 11.01 -0.95
CA ASP A 38 0.37 11.90 -2.12
C ASP A 38 1.36 11.36 -3.16
N ALA A 39 2.46 10.76 -2.73
CA ALA A 39 3.43 10.13 -3.62
C ALA A 39 2.81 9.04 -4.52
N ALA A 40 2.03 8.11 -3.92
CA ALA A 40 1.35 7.07 -4.68
C ALA A 40 0.29 7.65 -5.62
N LYS A 41 -0.41 8.70 -5.18
CA LYS A 41 -1.42 9.39 -5.99
C LYS A 41 -0.79 10.06 -7.22
N GLU A 42 0.24 10.87 -7.05
CA GLU A 42 0.92 11.56 -8.15
C GLU A 42 1.49 10.59 -9.18
N LEU A 43 2.08 9.48 -8.72
CA LEU A 43 2.56 8.43 -9.61
C LEU A 43 1.42 7.73 -10.37
N ALA A 44 0.28 7.50 -9.74
CA ALA A 44 -0.88 6.91 -10.37
C ALA A 44 -1.51 7.84 -11.42
N GLU A 45 -1.57 9.14 -11.13
CA GLU A 45 -2.08 10.17 -12.04
C GLU A 45 -1.23 10.29 -13.31
N SER A 46 0.07 9.98 -13.23
CA SER A 46 0.99 10.05 -14.38
C SER A 46 1.26 8.70 -15.05
N ALA A 47 0.77 7.59 -14.48
CA ALA A 47 1.02 6.26 -15.01
C ALA A 47 0.23 6.02 -16.32
N ASP A 48 0.91 5.52 -17.35
CA ASP A 48 0.32 5.06 -18.61
C ASP A 48 -0.12 3.59 -18.55
N VAL A 49 0.58 2.77 -17.74
CA VAL A 49 0.25 1.37 -17.47
C VAL A 49 0.21 1.13 -15.96
N VAL A 50 -0.84 0.47 -15.51
CA VAL A 50 -1.03 0.05 -14.12
C VAL A 50 -1.15 -1.47 -14.05
N ILE A 51 -0.26 -2.11 -13.33
CA ILE A 51 -0.34 -3.54 -13.03
C ILE A 51 -0.99 -3.70 -11.65
N ALA A 52 -2.25 -4.10 -11.63
CA ALA A 52 -3.01 -4.34 -10.42
C ALA A 52 -2.91 -5.83 -10.04
N VAL A 53 -2.42 -6.13 -8.84
CA VAL A 53 -2.16 -7.51 -8.39
C VAL A 53 -2.99 -7.81 -7.15
N GLY A 54 -3.88 -8.79 -7.22
CA GLY A 54 -4.69 -9.28 -6.10
C GLY A 54 -5.71 -8.27 -5.54
N THR A 55 -5.90 -7.13 -6.20
CA THR A 55 -6.80 -6.07 -5.74
C THR A 55 -8.14 -6.10 -6.45
N ARG A 56 -9.19 -5.71 -5.74
CA ARG A 56 -10.55 -5.55 -6.30
C ARG A 56 -10.75 -4.20 -6.98
N LEU A 57 -9.79 -3.27 -6.94
CA LEU A 57 -9.90 -1.93 -7.50
C LEU A 57 -11.23 -1.25 -7.08
N GLN A 58 -11.52 -1.27 -5.79
CA GLN A 58 -12.73 -0.66 -5.22
C GLN A 58 -12.57 0.85 -5.03
N ASP A 59 -13.66 1.53 -4.73
CA ASP A 59 -13.71 2.99 -4.67
C ASP A 59 -12.66 3.63 -3.75
N PHE A 60 -12.41 3.05 -2.57
CA PHE A 60 -11.37 3.56 -1.67
C PHE A 60 -9.97 3.47 -2.25
N THR A 61 -9.68 2.44 -3.05
CA THR A 61 -8.37 2.29 -3.72
C THR A 61 -8.23 3.21 -4.92
N THR A 62 -9.31 3.46 -5.64
CA THR A 62 -9.29 4.17 -6.93
C THR A 62 -9.76 5.62 -6.82
N GLY A 63 -10.21 6.07 -5.62
CA GLY A 63 -10.88 7.35 -5.47
C GLY A 63 -12.10 7.47 -6.40
N SER A 64 -12.91 6.42 -6.49
CA SER A 64 -14.01 6.31 -7.49
C SER A 64 -13.51 6.57 -8.91
N TRP A 65 -12.34 6.04 -9.26
CA TRP A 65 -11.67 6.17 -10.57
C TRP A 65 -11.16 7.57 -10.91
N THR A 66 -11.00 8.44 -9.93
CA THR A 66 -10.41 9.76 -10.12
C THR A 66 -8.89 9.78 -9.90
N THR A 67 -8.32 8.73 -9.30
CA THR A 67 -6.89 8.66 -8.97
C THR A 67 -6.02 8.41 -10.22
N PHE A 68 -6.52 7.69 -11.20
CA PHE A 68 -5.75 7.33 -12.39
C PHE A 68 -6.13 8.22 -13.58
N ARG A 69 -5.17 8.45 -14.46
CA ARG A 69 -5.48 9.12 -15.72
C ARG A 69 -6.48 8.28 -16.54
N TYR A 70 -7.37 8.94 -17.27
CA TYR A 70 -8.49 8.30 -17.96
C TYR A 70 -8.07 7.30 -19.07
N ASP A 71 -6.88 7.46 -19.63
CA ASP A 71 -6.33 6.65 -20.72
C ASP A 71 -5.30 5.61 -20.25
N ALA A 72 -5.08 5.49 -18.93
CA ALA A 72 -4.20 4.48 -18.35
C ALA A 72 -4.66 3.06 -18.74
N LYS A 73 -3.70 2.21 -19.10
CA LYS A 73 -3.94 0.80 -19.41
C LYS A 73 -3.79 -0.03 -18.15
N PHE A 74 -4.82 -0.82 -17.85
CA PHE A 74 -4.78 -1.72 -16.70
C PHE A 74 -4.49 -3.15 -17.13
N ILE A 75 -3.52 -3.78 -16.46
CA ILE A 75 -3.32 -5.23 -16.43
C ILE A 75 -3.72 -5.68 -15.04
N ASN A 76 -4.75 -6.51 -14.91
CA ASN A 76 -5.26 -6.91 -13.61
C ASN A 76 -5.09 -8.42 -13.40
N ILE A 77 -4.18 -8.78 -12.50
CA ILE A 77 -3.89 -10.14 -12.08
C ILE A 77 -4.74 -10.46 -10.84
N ASN A 78 -5.69 -11.38 -10.97
CA ASN A 78 -6.57 -11.74 -9.87
C ASN A 78 -7.11 -13.15 -10.05
N THR A 79 -7.25 -13.90 -8.95
CA THR A 79 -7.93 -15.23 -8.97
C THR A 79 -9.43 -15.10 -9.20
N ALA A 80 -10.03 -13.98 -8.79
CA ALA A 80 -11.44 -13.68 -9.03
C ALA A 80 -11.63 -13.08 -10.43
N ARG A 81 -12.24 -13.87 -11.32
CA ARG A 81 -12.50 -13.46 -12.72
C ARG A 81 -13.29 -12.15 -12.84
N PHE A 82 -14.22 -11.92 -11.92
CA PHE A 82 -15.01 -10.69 -11.89
C PHE A 82 -14.11 -9.46 -11.64
N ASP A 83 -13.26 -9.53 -10.62
CA ASP A 83 -12.37 -8.43 -10.25
C ASP A 83 -11.29 -8.21 -11.32
N ALA A 84 -10.75 -9.29 -11.91
CA ALA A 84 -9.78 -9.18 -12.99
C ALA A 84 -10.27 -8.39 -14.21
N ARG A 85 -11.59 -8.36 -14.46
CA ARG A 85 -12.19 -7.73 -15.65
C ARG A 85 -12.75 -6.33 -15.43
N LYS A 86 -12.64 -5.80 -14.23
CA LYS A 86 -13.15 -4.45 -13.94
C LYS A 86 -12.46 -3.40 -14.81
N HIS A 87 -13.24 -2.37 -15.15
CA HIS A 87 -12.78 -1.13 -15.77
C HIS A 87 -11.97 -1.33 -17.07
N PHE A 88 -12.44 -2.26 -17.89
CA PHE A 88 -11.82 -2.56 -19.20
C PHE A 88 -10.35 -2.97 -19.11
N SER A 89 -9.92 -3.50 -17.95
CA SER A 89 -8.57 -4.01 -17.78
C SER A 89 -8.29 -5.21 -18.69
N ASN A 90 -7.02 -5.44 -19.01
CA ASN A 90 -6.53 -6.68 -19.57
C ASN A 90 -6.44 -7.72 -18.44
N PRO A 91 -7.35 -8.70 -18.37
CA PRO A 91 -7.42 -9.60 -17.24
C PRO A 91 -6.44 -10.74 -17.35
N ILE A 92 -5.72 -11.03 -16.28
CA ILE A 92 -4.98 -12.26 -16.08
C ILE A 92 -5.61 -12.98 -14.89
N VAL A 93 -6.30 -14.09 -15.15
CA VAL A 93 -6.98 -14.85 -14.09
C VAL A 93 -6.10 -16.01 -13.66
N GLY A 94 -5.49 -15.88 -12.48
CA GLY A 94 -4.55 -16.86 -11.96
C GLY A 94 -3.98 -16.48 -10.60
N ASP A 95 -3.13 -17.33 -10.07
CA ASP A 95 -2.34 -17.04 -8.88
C ASP A 95 -1.36 -15.89 -9.14
N ALA A 96 -1.23 -14.99 -8.16
CA ALA A 96 -0.41 -13.79 -8.32
C ALA A 96 1.08 -14.11 -8.48
N LEU A 97 1.58 -15.11 -7.74
CA LEU A 97 3.00 -15.48 -7.80
C LEU A 97 3.32 -16.08 -9.17
N GLU A 98 2.57 -17.09 -9.59
CA GLU A 98 2.78 -17.76 -10.88
C GLU A 98 2.65 -16.78 -12.06
N CYS A 99 1.62 -15.91 -12.02
CA CYS A 99 1.44 -14.91 -13.07
C CYS A 99 2.57 -13.88 -13.13
N LEU A 100 3.09 -13.44 -11.97
CA LEU A 100 4.21 -12.50 -11.92
C LEU A 100 5.53 -13.15 -12.36
N GLU A 101 5.75 -14.43 -12.04
CA GLU A 101 6.93 -15.18 -12.50
C GLU A 101 6.93 -15.37 -14.01
N GLU A 102 5.78 -15.77 -14.59
CA GLU A 102 5.62 -15.91 -16.04
C GLU A 102 5.75 -14.55 -16.75
N LEU A 103 5.11 -13.49 -16.21
CA LEU A 103 5.23 -12.14 -16.76
C LEU A 103 6.69 -11.66 -16.71
N ASN A 104 7.38 -11.93 -15.61
CA ASN A 104 8.78 -11.59 -15.45
C ASN A 104 9.67 -12.28 -16.50
N SER A 105 9.43 -13.56 -16.74
CA SER A 105 10.14 -14.32 -17.78
C SER A 105 9.90 -13.73 -19.17
N ARG A 106 8.66 -13.38 -19.51
CA ARG A 106 8.30 -12.80 -20.82
C ARG A 106 8.84 -11.39 -21.04
N LEU A 107 9.13 -10.67 -19.96
CA LEU A 107 9.72 -9.33 -20.00
C LEU A 107 11.25 -9.37 -19.86
N GLU A 108 11.90 -10.50 -20.13
CA GLU A 108 13.35 -10.56 -20.10
C GLU A 108 13.97 -9.49 -21.01
N GLY A 109 14.94 -8.73 -20.46
CA GLY A 109 15.58 -7.62 -21.14
C GLY A 109 14.80 -6.30 -21.14
N TRP A 110 13.54 -6.28 -20.70
CA TRP A 110 12.78 -5.05 -20.52
C TRP A 110 12.85 -4.56 -19.06
N VAL A 111 13.06 -3.26 -18.89
CA VAL A 111 12.97 -2.56 -17.61
C VAL A 111 12.26 -1.23 -17.83
N CYS A 112 11.59 -0.74 -16.81
CA CYS A 112 11.01 0.60 -16.80
C CYS A 112 12.12 1.66 -16.85
N ASP A 113 11.81 2.85 -17.34
CA ASP A 113 12.77 3.96 -17.35
C ASP A 113 13.23 4.28 -15.92
N ALA A 114 14.55 4.38 -15.73
CA ALA A 114 15.15 4.66 -14.42
C ALA A 114 14.66 5.98 -13.83
N SER A 115 14.34 6.98 -14.65
CA SER A 115 13.78 8.26 -14.22
C SER A 115 12.49 8.09 -13.42
N ARG A 116 11.71 7.03 -13.70
CA ARG A 116 10.47 6.74 -12.99
C ARG A 116 10.72 6.32 -11.54
N ILE A 117 11.79 5.60 -11.29
CA ILE A 117 12.19 5.24 -9.92
C ILE A 117 12.75 6.45 -9.17
N ASP A 118 13.51 7.30 -9.84
CA ASP A 118 14.04 8.50 -9.22
C ASP A 118 12.92 9.49 -8.85
N GLU A 119 11.92 9.64 -9.72
CA GLU A 119 10.70 10.38 -9.45
C GLU A 119 9.95 9.78 -8.23
N ALA A 120 9.73 8.48 -8.22
CA ALA A 120 9.05 7.77 -7.15
C ALA A 120 9.74 7.96 -5.78
N ARG A 121 11.07 7.82 -5.77
CA ARG A 121 11.88 8.04 -4.56
C ARG A 121 11.78 9.46 -4.05
N LYS A 122 11.84 10.43 -4.96
CA LYS A 122 11.71 11.84 -4.60
C LYS A 122 10.35 12.12 -3.99
N LEU A 123 9.27 11.74 -4.65
CA LEU A 123 7.91 11.94 -4.15
C LEU A 123 7.69 11.29 -2.78
N TYR A 124 8.20 10.07 -2.61
CA TYR A 124 8.06 9.37 -1.33
C TYR A 124 8.95 9.97 -0.23
N SER A 125 10.10 10.51 -0.57
CA SER A 125 10.95 11.27 0.37
C SER A 125 10.25 12.55 0.83
N ASP A 126 9.71 13.32 -0.11
CA ASP A 126 8.97 14.56 0.18
C ASP A 126 7.73 14.27 1.07
N TRP A 127 7.02 13.17 0.80
CA TRP A 127 5.93 12.67 1.64
C TRP A 127 6.39 12.34 3.05
N ASN A 128 7.49 11.59 3.19
CA ASN A 128 8.03 11.22 4.51
C ASN A 128 8.45 12.44 5.33
N GLU A 129 9.02 13.47 4.69
CA GLU A 129 9.32 14.74 5.37
C GLU A 129 8.05 15.44 5.88
N ALA A 130 6.98 15.43 5.10
CA ALA A 130 5.70 16.00 5.53
C ALA A 130 5.09 15.22 6.71
N ILE A 131 5.16 13.89 6.68
CA ILE A 131 4.74 13.03 7.79
C ILE A 131 5.59 13.30 9.04
N ASP A 132 6.90 13.37 8.93
CA ASP A 132 7.79 13.66 10.06
C ASP A 132 7.47 15.01 10.72
N LYS A 133 7.16 16.04 9.92
CA LYS A 133 6.69 17.34 10.43
C LYS A 133 5.36 17.21 11.17
N GLY A 134 4.41 16.45 10.63
CA GLY A 134 3.09 16.20 11.26
C GLY A 134 3.17 15.38 12.55
N GLN A 135 4.17 14.53 12.68
CA GLN A 135 4.45 13.70 13.85
C GLN A 135 5.25 14.42 14.94
N ALA A 136 5.83 15.56 14.62
CA ALA A 136 6.66 16.32 15.57
C ALA A 136 5.84 16.81 16.78
N PRO A 137 6.42 16.85 17.99
CA PRO A 137 5.76 17.41 19.16
C PRO A 137 5.31 18.86 18.95
N THR A 138 4.14 19.20 19.45
CA THR A 138 3.59 20.56 19.43
C THR A 138 3.21 21.02 20.84
N ASN A 139 2.89 22.32 20.99
CA ASN A 139 2.37 22.88 22.24
C ASN A 139 0.84 22.69 22.41
N ALA A 140 0.19 21.85 21.61
CA ALA A 140 -1.22 21.57 21.73
C ALA A 140 -1.52 20.79 23.02
N SER A 141 -2.70 21.02 23.59
CA SER A 141 -3.13 20.36 24.85
C SER A 141 -3.31 18.84 24.69
N PHE A 142 -3.58 18.37 23.48
CA PHE A 142 -3.76 16.96 23.15
C PHE A 142 -2.93 16.59 21.92
N PRO A 143 -2.37 15.36 21.87
CA PRO A 143 -1.64 14.90 20.70
C PRO A 143 -2.60 14.66 19.51
N SER A 144 -2.11 14.83 18.31
CA SER A 144 -2.79 14.38 17.09
C SER A 144 -2.67 12.86 16.91
N TYR A 145 -3.50 12.28 16.06
CA TYR A 145 -3.38 10.87 15.69
C TYR A 145 -1.98 10.53 15.15
N ALA A 146 -1.44 11.38 14.30
CA ALA A 146 -0.09 11.19 13.75
C ALA A 146 0.98 11.11 14.85
N GLN A 147 0.91 11.96 15.86
CA GLN A 147 1.84 11.95 17.00
C GLN A 147 1.69 10.69 17.86
N VAL A 148 0.46 10.23 18.11
CA VAL A 148 0.22 8.98 18.84
C VAL A 148 0.80 7.79 18.06
N ILE A 149 0.49 7.69 16.77
CA ILE A 149 0.97 6.61 15.90
C ILE A 149 2.50 6.62 15.85
N ALA A 150 3.14 7.80 15.73
CA ALA A 150 4.59 7.92 15.73
C ALA A 150 5.24 7.34 17.00
N VAL A 151 4.68 7.67 18.17
CA VAL A 151 5.19 7.15 19.45
C VAL A 151 5.04 5.63 19.51
N VAL A 152 3.88 5.09 19.15
CA VAL A 152 3.66 3.63 19.15
C VAL A 152 4.60 2.96 18.14
N ASN A 153 4.68 3.46 16.91
CA ASN A 153 5.53 2.90 15.88
C ASN A 153 7.02 2.93 16.26
N LYS A 154 7.48 4.00 16.93
CA LYS A 154 8.84 4.12 17.42
C LYS A 154 9.21 2.97 18.38
N HIS A 155 8.29 2.61 19.27
CA HIS A 155 8.51 1.56 20.29
C HIS A 155 8.18 0.15 19.80
N ALA A 156 7.43 0.01 18.72
CA ALA A 156 7.13 -1.28 18.11
C ALA A 156 8.41 -1.95 17.59
N LYS A 157 8.52 -3.25 17.80
CA LYS A 157 9.60 -4.09 17.25
C LYS A 157 9.23 -4.51 15.82
N PRO A 158 10.20 -4.95 15.00
CA PRO A 158 9.90 -5.51 13.67
C PRO A 158 8.98 -6.73 13.69
N THR A 159 8.91 -7.43 14.83
CA THR A 159 8.03 -8.61 15.02
C THR A 159 6.62 -8.25 15.49
N ASP A 160 6.39 -7.00 15.87
CA ASP A 160 5.08 -6.59 16.37
C ASP A 160 4.14 -6.29 15.20
N THR A 161 2.93 -6.82 15.25
CA THR A 161 1.93 -6.60 14.22
C THR A 161 0.97 -5.48 14.63
N MET A 162 0.82 -4.50 13.75
CA MET A 162 -0.24 -3.49 13.86
C MET A 162 -1.54 -4.06 13.31
N VAL A 163 -2.58 -4.09 14.15
CA VAL A 163 -3.93 -4.49 13.73
C VAL A 163 -4.86 -3.28 13.82
N THR A 164 -5.57 -2.98 12.76
CA THR A 164 -6.46 -1.83 12.67
C THR A 164 -7.72 -2.18 11.87
N ALA A 165 -8.73 -1.32 11.89
CA ALA A 165 -9.95 -1.52 11.11
C ALA A 165 -10.35 -0.23 10.39
N ALA A 166 -11.46 0.39 10.75
CA ALA A 166 -11.98 1.57 10.09
C ALA A 166 -12.24 2.72 11.09
N GLY A 167 -12.13 3.95 10.59
CA GLY A 167 -12.32 5.17 11.38
C GLY A 167 -11.18 6.16 11.22
N GLY A 168 -11.18 7.25 11.96
CA GLY A 168 -10.18 8.32 11.84
C GLY A 168 -8.76 7.88 12.21
N LEU A 169 -8.58 7.23 13.36
CA LEU A 169 -7.26 6.71 13.74
C LEU A 169 -6.78 5.59 12.82
N PRO A 170 -7.60 4.59 12.43
CA PRO A 170 -7.25 3.64 11.40
C PRO A 170 -6.82 4.27 10.07
N GLY A 171 -7.54 5.25 9.55
CA GLY A 171 -7.15 5.99 8.34
C GLY A 171 -5.78 6.65 8.48
N GLU A 172 -5.51 7.28 9.61
CA GLU A 172 -4.21 7.87 9.89
C GLU A 172 -3.09 6.82 10.04
N THR A 173 -3.39 5.58 10.47
CA THR A 173 -2.36 4.52 10.51
C THR A 173 -1.91 4.10 9.11
N ILE A 174 -2.78 4.18 8.11
CA ILE A 174 -2.40 3.89 6.72
C ILE A 174 -1.30 4.86 6.25
N LYS A 175 -1.40 6.13 6.63
CA LYS A 175 -0.45 7.19 6.25
C LYS A 175 0.81 7.21 7.10
N ASN A 176 0.66 7.01 8.41
CA ASN A 176 1.70 7.33 9.40
C ASN A 176 2.47 6.12 9.91
N TRP A 177 1.91 4.90 9.81
CA TRP A 177 2.59 3.69 10.28
C TRP A 177 3.66 3.24 9.29
N ARG A 178 4.90 3.17 9.75
CA ARG A 178 6.05 2.66 8.99
C ARG A 178 6.24 1.18 9.29
N VAL A 179 5.90 0.34 8.34
CA VAL A 179 6.03 -1.11 8.44
C VAL A 179 7.52 -1.48 8.45
N LYS A 180 7.95 -2.21 9.49
CA LYS A 180 9.38 -2.58 9.71
C LYS A 180 9.73 -3.98 9.21
N ALA A 181 8.74 -4.84 9.05
CA ALA A 181 8.90 -6.17 8.45
C ALA A 181 7.63 -6.53 7.67
N SER A 182 7.77 -7.32 6.61
CA SER A 182 6.62 -7.76 5.82
C SER A 182 5.65 -8.59 6.66
N ASN A 183 4.36 -8.49 6.35
CA ASN A 183 3.26 -9.19 7.03
C ASN A 183 3.08 -8.81 8.52
N THR A 184 3.47 -7.60 8.91
CA THR A 184 3.27 -7.06 10.26
C THR A 184 2.27 -5.91 10.31
N PHE A 185 1.36 -5.88 9.35
CA PHE A 185 0.22 -4.96 9.33
C PHE A 185 -1.02 -5.70 8.87
N ASP A 186 -2.10 -5.59 9.63
CA ASP A 186 -3.39 -6.18 9.31
C ASP A 186 -4.50 -5.13 9.44
N CYS A 187 -5.39 -5.08 8.47
CA CYS A 187 -6.44 -4.08 8.40
C CYS A 187 -7.75 -4.66 7.83
N GLU A 188 -8.78 -4.70 8.67
CA GLU A 188 -10.14 -4.93 8.20
C GLU A 188 -10.77 -3.58 7.82
N PHE A 189 -10.72 -3.25 6.54
CA PHE A 189 -11.28 -2.01 6.00
C PHE A 189 -12.50 -2.26 5.09
N GLY A 190 -12.63 -3.48 4.58
CA GLY A 190 -13.61 -3.82 3.54
C GLY A 190 -15.06 -3.63 3.93
N PHE A 191 -15.40 -3.85 5.19
CA PHE A 191 -16.75 -3.73 5.74
C PHE A 191 -16.84 -2.73 6.90
N SER A 192 -15.77 -1.99 7.18
CA SER A 192 -15.68 -0.99 8.25
C SER A 192 -16.06 -1.56 9.64
N CYS A 193 -15.57 -2.76 9.95
CA CYS A 193 -15.89 -3.46 11.19
C CYS A 193 -15.13 -2.89 12.38
N MET A 194 -15.59 -1.77 12.94
CA MET A 194 -15.06 -1.20 14.17
C MET A 194 -15.12 -2.22 15.31
N GLY A 195 -14.02 -2.39 16.05
CA GLY A 195 -13.87 -3.40 17.09
C GLY A 195 -13.13 -4.66 16.63
N TYR A 196 -12.89 -4.82 15.33
CA TYR A 196 -12.02 -5.88 14.79
C TYR A 196 -10.64 -5.86 15.43
N GLU A 197 -10.12 -4.70 15.76
CA GLU A 197 -8.80 -4.51 16.35
C GLU A 197 -8.57 -5.39 17.58
N ILE A 198 -9.59 -5.54 18.43
CA ILE A 198 -9.49 -6.36 19.65
C ILE A 198 -9.48 -7.85 19.30
N ALA A 199 -10.49 -8.31 18.56
CA ALA A 199 -10.62 -9.72 18.20
C ALA A 199 -9.52 -10.16 17.23
N GLY A 200 -9.19 -9.34 16.23
CA GLY A 200 -8.15 -9.60 15.26
C GLY A 200 -6.76 -9.66 15.89
N ALA A 201 -6.42 -8.69 16.76
CA ALA A 201 -5.15 -8.71 17.48
C ALA A 201 -5.03 -9.91 18.42
N TRP A 202 -6.11 -10.27 19.12
CA TRP A 202 -6.12 -11.47 19.95
C TRP A 202 -5.93 -12.74 19.12
N GLY A 203 -6.69 -12.89 18.03
CA GLY A 203 -6.55 -14.04 17.14
C GLY A 203 -5.15 -14.14 16.54
N HIS A 204 -4.55 -13.02 16.16
CA HIS A 204 -3.16 -12.97 15.69
C HIS A 204 -2.18 -13.42 16.77
N ALA A 205 -2.29 -12.88 17.99
CA ALA A 205 -1.45 -13.29 19.11
C ALA A 205 -1.55 -14.79 19.39
N MET A 206 -2.77 -15.35 19.41
CA MET A 206 -2.99 -16.80 19.58
C MET A 206 -2.32 -17.61 18.46
N ALA A 207 -2.40 -17.16 17.21
CA ALA A 207 -1.79 -17.85 16.06
C ALA A 207 -0.25 -17.82 16.12
N MET A 208 0.33 -16.78 16.69
CA MET A 208 1.77 -16.61 16.87
C MET A 208 2.33 -17.22 18.18
N ASN A 209 1.53 -18.05 18.87
CA ASN A 209 1.85 -18.73 20.13
C ASN A 209 2.00 -17.83 21.37
N GLY A 210 1.18 -16.79 21.43
CA GLY A 210 1.02 -15.96 22.62
C GLY A 210 1.84 -14.72 22.64
#